data_cb3611ddbf931939c067e76c5d05e5d1
#
_entry.id   cb3611ddbf931939c067e76c5d05e5d1
#
_cell.length_a   1.000
_cell.length_b   1.000
_cell.length_c   1.000
_cell.angle_alpha   90.00
_cell.angle_beta   90.00
_cell.angle_gamma   90.00
#
_symmetry.space_group_name_H-M   'P 1'
#
loop_
_entity.id
_entity.type
_entity.pdbx_description
1 polymer ?
#
loop_
_entity_poly.entity_id
_entity_poly.type
_entity_poly.pdbx_seq_one_letter_code
_entity_poly.pdbx_strand_id
1 'polypeptide(L)'
;MALFSSRTGKRPRIVPALDDDALARVLRQVSKRGGGVKSTEVTLVAGFLEETGDNWDRRSHRVSVLAGETAESGSDLASAWLTRSPKDPDALVFHSWVGLMHGLRDRHLEDAGQLVTQCHRAAELSPADPLPWVVLLGMARIERYPQSEVNAIWREATGRDRWHREAYLQMLAHLSPEEGGSSAAVLDFIDVVRARIPANAPCAAIELTAAVRQYQGLVAQGGVRAMTADQLWNGGQIAASLEQAASLWAKPGFFQHAAAQADLNVLAYALCAAGRAVDAHHVFEALQGTVTPWPWDDDGPAVQRFEQHKAKAERGRQGGVRGA
;
A
#
# COMPACT_ATOMS: atom_id res chain seq x y z
N MET A 1 -34.69 -30.61 10.74
CA MET A 1 -34.47 -29.15 10.56
C MET A 1 -33.10 -28.82 11.08
N ALA A 2 -32.11 -28.73 10.19
CA ALA A 2 -30.75 -28.34 10.53
C ALA A 2 -30.66 -26.82 10.40
N LEU A 3 -30.52 -26.14 11.54
CA LEU A 3 -30.24 -24.71 11.62
C LEU A 3 -28.82 -24.45 11.05
N PHE A 4 -28.77 -23.96 9.82
CA PHE A 4 -27.55 -23.39 9.27
C PHE A 4 -27.16 -22.16 10.09
N SER A 5 -26.26 -22.34 11.05
CA SER A 5 -25.52 -21.26 11.67
C SER A 5 -24.64 -20.64 10.60
N SER A 6 -25.14 -19.63 9.88
CA SER A 6 -24.33 -18.78 9.06
C SER A 6 -23.35 -18.05 9.98
N ARG A 7 -22.09 -18.46 9.97
CA ARG A 7 -21.01 -17.61 10.49
C ARG A 7 -21.07 -16.30 9.67
N THR A 8 -21.70 -15.29 10.25
CA THR A 8 -21.77 -13.94 9.69
C THR A 8 -20.38 -13.34 9.71
N GLY A 9 -19.59 -13.61 8.65
CA GLY A 9 -18.36 -12.88 8.41
C GLY A 9 -18.68 -11.37 8.36
N LYS A 10 -17.76 -10.54 8.84
CA LYS A 10 -17.93 -9.08 8.77
C LYS A 10 -18.24 -8.66 7.32
N ARG A 11 -19.20 -7.75 7.14
CA ARG A 11 -19.53 -7.21 5.82
C ARG A 11 -18.30 -6.53 5.23
N PRO A 12 -17.92 -6.82 3.97
CA PRO A 12 -16.80 -6.18 3.31
C PRO A 12 -16.93 -4.65 3.29
N ARG A 13 -15.83 -3.97 3.61
CA ARG A 13 -15.75 -2.52 3.59
C ARG A 13 -14.31 -2.05 3.42
N ILE A 14 -14.11 -0.86 2.88
CA ILE A 14 -12.81 -0.21 2.86
C ILE A 14 -12.42 0.14 4.29
N VAL A 15 -11.21 -0.28 4.70
CA VAL A 15 -10.65 -0.04 6.03
C VAL A 15 -9.25 0.56 5.89
N PRO A 16 -9.11 1.90 5.77
CA PRO A 16 -7.80 2.53 5.61
C PRO A 16 -6.82 2.21 6.75
N ALA A 17 -7.32 2.13 7.96
CA ALA A 17 -6.51 1.80 9.14
C ALA A 17 -6.09 0.30 9.22
N LEU A 18 -6.61 -0.56 8.34
CA LEU A 18 -6.40 -2.01 8.35
C LEU A 18 -6.72 -2.62 9.73
N ASP A 19 -5.71 -3.16 10.43
CA ASP A 19 -5.81 -3.73 11.76
C ASP A 19 -5.40 -2.77 12.90
N ASP A 20 -5.07 -1.49 12.57
CA ASP A 20 -4.69 -0.49 13.55
C ASP A 20 -5.91 0.23 14.15
N ASP A 21 -6.45 -0.33 15.24
CA ASP A 21 -7.59 0.26 15.95
C ASP A 21 -7.30 1.67 16.52
N ALA A 22 -6.04 1.98 16.83
CA ALA A 22 -5.64 3.28 17.31
C ALA A 22 -5.72 4.31 16.17
N LEU A 23 -5.20 3.99 15.00
CA LEU A 23 -5.35 4.80 13.78
C LEU A 23 -6.82 4.99 13.42
N ALA A 24 -7.63 3.92 13.47
CA ALA A 24 -9.06 4.00 13.20
C ALA A 24 -9.81 4.96 14.15
N ARG A 25 -9.36 5.08 15.40
CA ARG A 25 -9.91 6.05 16.37
C ARG A 25 -9.53 7.49 16.02
N VAL A 26 -8.27 7.72 15.67
CA VAL A 26 -7.78 9.05 15.27
C VAL A 26 -8.49 9.52 14.00
N LEU A 27 -8.58 8.68 12.97
CA LEU A 27 -9.30 8.99 11.73
C LEU A 27 -10.74 9.45 11.98
N ARG A 28 -11.48 8.76 12.84
CA ARG A 28 -12.86 9.17 13.19
C ARG A 28 -12.95 10.54 13.86
N GLN A 29 -11.88 11.04 14.47
CA GLN A 29 -11.85 12.34 15.14
C GLN A 29 -11.45 13.46 14.16
N VAL A 30 -10.50 13.16 13.25
CA VAL A 30 -10.01 14.12 12.24
C VAL A 30 -10.99 14.26 11.07
N SER A 31 -11.68 13.19 10.64
CA SER A 31 -12.61 13.19 9.52
C SER A 31 -13.97 13.85 9.80
N LYS A 32 -14.21 14.37 11.00
CA LYS A 32 -15.46 15.09 11.32
C LYS A 32 -15.49 16.46 10.64
N ARG A 33 -16.05 16.49 9.42
CA ARG A 33 -16.20 17.67 8.57
C ARG A 33 -17.06 18.75 9.26
N GLY A 34 -16.64 20.03 9.20
CA GLY A 34 -17.51 21.17 9.51
C GLY A 34 -16.94 22.24 10.39
N GLY A 35 -15.69 22.66 10.18
CA GLY A 35 -15.08 23.81 10.85
C GLY A 35 -13.59 23.85 10.55
N GLY A 36 -12.94 25.01 10.65
CA GLY A 36 -11.49 25.10 10.52
C GLY A 36 -10.77 24.16 11.49
N VAL A 37 -9.56 23.75 11.14
CA VAL A 37 -8.73 22.82 11.93
C VAL A 37 -8.56 23.34 13.35
N LYS A 38 -8.96 22.54 14.32
CA LYS A 38 -8.81 22.88 15.75
C LYS A 38 -7.40 22.54 16.21
N SER A 39 -6.85 23.37 17.08
CA SER A 39 -5.55 23.12 17.73
C SER A 39 -5.49 21.74 18.41
N THR A 40 -6.63 21.20 18.84
CA THR A 40 -6.76 19.86 19.42
C THR A 40 -6.52 18.75 18.42
N GLU A 41 -6.85 18.91 17.12
CA GLU A 41 -6.61 17.92 16.07
C GLU A 41 -5.13 17.81 15.76
N VAL A 42 -4.43 18.94 15.67
CA VAL A 42 -2.97 18.97 15.53
C VAL A 42 -2.31 18.23 16.71
N THR A 43 -2.72 18.55 17.95
CA THR A 43 -2.15 17.90 19.15
C THR A 43 -2.43 16.40 19.16
N LEU A 44 -3.62 15.98 18.73
CA LEU A 44 -4.00 14.56 18.66
C LEU A 44 -3.11 13.80 17.65
N VAL A 45 -2.95 14.35 16.44
CA VAL A 45 -2.17 13.69 15.39
C VAL A 45 -0.68 13.66 15.74
N ALA A 46 -0.14 14.79 16.23
CA ALA A 46 1.25 14.88 16.66
C ALA A 46 1.57 13.85 17.77
N GLY A 47 0.78 13.84 18.86
CA GLY A 47 0.97 12.90 19.96
C GLY A 47 0.81 11.43 19.52
N PHE A 48 -0.14 11.14 18.61
CA PHE A 48 -0.33 9.80 18.08
C PHE A 48 0.86 9.30 17.25
N LEU A 49 1.49 10.16 16.47
CA LEU A 49 2.69 9.80 15.71
C LEU A 49 3.92 9.71 16.61
N GLU A 50 4.06 10.59 17.60
CA GLU A 50 5.12 10.53 18.60
C GLU A 50 5.08 9.20 19.39
N GLU A 51 3.89 8.77 19.85
CA GLU A 51 3.69 7.47 20.52
C GLU A 51 4.09 6.26 19.68
N THR A 52 4.16 6.39 18.35
CA THR A 52 4.59 5.30 17.47
C THR A 52 6.09 5.01 17.58
N GLY A 53 6.88 6.01 17.98
CA GLY A 53 8.33 5.91 18.12
C GLY A 53 9.02 5.47 16.84
N ASP A 54 10.01 4.59 16.97
CA ASP A 54 10.88 4.13 15.88
C ASP A 54 10.34 2.88 15.16
N ASN A 55 9.07 2.55 15.33
CA ASN A 55 8.43 1.53 14.51
C ASN A 55 8.11 2.11 13.13
N TRP A 56 9.13 2.20 12.29
CA TRP A 56 9.07 2.90 10.99
C TRP A 56 8.01 2.36 10.05
N ASP A 57 7.79 1.05 10.03
CA ASP A 57 6.76 0.42 9.23
C ASP A 57 5.36 0.90 9.64
N ARG A 58 5.05 0.83 10.94
CA ARG A 58 3.76 1.31 11.47
C ARG A 58 3.62 2.82 11.37
N ARG A 59 4.70 3.56 11.59
CA ARG A 59 4.73 5.01 11.48
C ARG A 59 4.46 5.46 10.03
N SER A 60 5.11 4.83 9.06
CA SER A 60 4.88 5.09 7.64
C SER A 60 3.42 4.85 7.25
N HIS A 61 2.84 3.72 7.67
CA HIS A 61 1.43 3.42 7.43
C HIS A 61 0.51 4.48 8.04
N ARG A 62 0.74 4.87 9.30
CA ARG A 62 -0.04 5.90 9.99
C ARG A 62 0.03 7.25 9.29
N VAL A 63 1.24 7.69 8.96
CA VAL A 63 1.46 8.97 8.24
C VAL A 63 0.79 8.94 6.87
N SER A 64 0.97 7.87 6.08
CA SER A 64 0.40 7.78 4.73
C SER A 64 -1.13 7.82 4.73
N VAL A 65 -1.76 7.10 5.66
CA VAL A 65 -3.24 7.08 5.77
C VAL A 65 -3.79 8.42 6.24
N LEU A 66 -3.16 9.04 7.26
CA LEU A 66 -3.58 10.37 7.74
C LEU A 66 -3.35 11.47 6.70
N ALA A 67 -2.24 11.41 5.95
CA ALA A 67 -1.95 12.35 4.87
C ALA A 67 -2.94 12.19 3.71
N GLY A 68 -3.28 10.94 3.33
CA GLY A 68 -4.30 10.66 2.32
C GLY A 68 -5.66 11.23 2.70
N GLU A 69 -6.15 10.95 3.91
CA GLU A 69 -7.42 11.50 4.42
C GLU A 69 -7.40 13.04 4.48
N THR A 70 -6.27 13.63 4.89
CA THR A 70 -6.10 15.09 4.92
C THR A 70 -6.18 15.68 3.51
N ALA A 71 -5.51 15.09 2.54
CA ALA A 71 -5.54 15.52 1.14
C ALA A 71 -6.93 15.36 0.50
N GLU A 72 -7.61 14.24 0.76
CA GLU A 72 -8.95 13.98 0.22
C GLU A 72 -10.03 14.90 0.82
N SER A 73 -9.92 15.19 2.11
CA SER A 73 -10.88 16.07 2.79
C SER A 73 -10.66 17.56 2.50
N GLY A 74 -9.50 17.93 1.93
CA GLY A 74 -9.09 19.33 1.76
C GLY A 74 -8.89 20.04 3.10
N SER A 75 -8.45 19.31 4.13
CA SER A 75 -8.23 19.84 5.48
C SER A 75 -6.91 20.62 5.57
N ASP A 76 -6.91 21.74 6.26
CA ASP A 76 -5.72 22.55 6.54
C ASP A 76 -4.82 21.98 7.65
N LEU A 77 -5.04 20.73 8.07
CA LEU A 77 -4.35 20.10 9.21
C LEU A 77 -2.83 20.16 9.07
N ALA A 78 -2.31 19.81 7.89
CA ALA A 78 -0.88 19.79 7.63
C ALA A 78 -0.25 21.18 7.73
N SER A 79 -0.88 22.19 7.12
CA SER A 79 -0.44 23.59 7.15
C SER A 79 -0.56 24.18 8.55
N ALA A 80 -1.61 23.85 9.27
CA ALA A 80 -1.81 24.29 10.65
C ALA A 80 -0.75 23.70 11.59
N TRP A 81 -0.41 22.42 11.43
CA TRP A 81 0.66 21.78 12.22
C TRP A 81 2.02 22.39 11.92
N LEU A 82 2.38 22.53 10.64
CA LEU A 82 3.63 23.14 10.23
C LEU A 82 3.77 24.58 10.71
N THR A 83 2.69 25.39 10.64
CA THR A 83 2.68 26.77 11.16
C THR A 83 2.91 26.82 12.67
N ARG A 84 2.30 25.90 13.42
CA ARG A 84 2.44 25.82 14.88
C ARG A 84 3.82 25.33 15.32
N SER A 85 4.40 24.40 14.57
CA SER A 85 5.65 23.70 14.93
C SER A 85 6.60 23.59 13.73
N PRO A 86 7.16 24.71 13.22
CA PRO A 86 7.93 24.72 11.97
C PRO A 86 9.30 24.01 12.04
N LYS A 87 9.71 23.58 13.23
CA LYS A 87 10.95 22.83 13.47
C LYS A 87 10.68 21.38 13.90
N ASP A 88 9.44 20.96 13.94
CA ASP A 88 9.05 19.60 14.24
C ASP A 88 9.27 18.73 12.99
N PRO A 89 10.13 17.69 13.02
CA PRO A 89 10.37 16.82 11.88
C PRO A 89 9.10 16.13 11.39
N ASP A 90 8.17 15.77 12.29
CA ASP A 90 6.91 15.15 11.94
C ASP A 90 5.97 16.09 11.19
N ALA A 91 5.90 17.35 11.62
CA ALA A 91 5.13 18.36 10.92
C ALA A 91 5.65 18.59 9.49
N LEU A 92 6.98 18.62 9.32
CA LEU A 92 7.62 18.78 8.02
C LEU A 92 7.34 17.58 7.11
N VAL A 93 7.50 16.34 7.60
CA VAL A 93 7.21 15.12 6.86
C VAL A 93 5.73 15.02 6.51
N PHE A 94 4.84 15.26 7.47
CA PHE A 94 3.40 15.16 7.27
C PHE A 94 2.91 16.16 6.21
N HIS A 95 3.35 17.42 6.29
CA HIS A 95 3.01 18.44 5.29
C HIS A 95 3.52 18.04 3.89
N SER A 96 4.77 17.59 3.80
CA SER A 96 5.36 17.14 2.55
C SER A 96 4.64 15.91 1.98
N TRP A 97 4.18 14.99 2.84
CA TRP A 97 3.42 13.82 2.41
C TRP A 97 2.04 14.21 1.88
N VAL A 98 1.34 15.15 2.52
CA VAL A 98 0.07 15.67 1.98
C VAL A 98 0.28 16.33 0.63
N GLY A 99 1.34 17.12 0.46
CA GLY A 99 1.73 17.68 -0.84
C GLY A 99 2.01 16.59 -1.89
N LEU A 100 2.69 15.50 -1.50
CA LEU A 100 2.90 14.34 -2.36
C LEU A 100 1.56 13.67 -2.78
N MET A 101 0.60 13.52 -1.85
CA MET A 101 -0.71 12.94 -2.17
C MET A 101 -1.46 13.79 -3.22
N HIS A 102 -1.43 15.11 -3.09
CA HIS A 102 -1.97 16.01 -4.11
C HIS A 102 -1.23 15.83 -5.44
N GLY A 103 0.11 15.84 -5.42
CA GLY A 103 0.93 15.67 -6.62
C GLY A 103 0.71 14.34 -7.33
N LEU A 104 0.49 13.24 -6.61
CA LEU A 104 0.16 11.94 -7.21
C LEU A 104 -1.19 11.95 -7.93
N ARG A 105 -2.18 12.66 -7.39
CA ARG A 105 -3.50 12.82 -8.00
C ARG A 105 -3.43 13.72 -9.24
N ASP A 106 -2.73 14.84 -9.13
CA ASP A 106 -2.73 15.91 -10.12
C ASP A 106 -1.58 15.73 -11.15
N ARG A 107 -0.69 14.75 -10.91
CA ARG A 107 0.54 14.46 -11.68
C ARG A 107 1.49 15.67 -11.79
N HIS A 108 1.47 16.51 -10.79
CA HIS A 108 2.28 17.70 -10.66
C HIS A 108 2.40 18.08 -9.18
N LEU A 109 3.60 18.50 -8.75
CA LEU A 109 3.83 19.00 -7.40
C LEU A 109 3.69 20.53 -7.37
N GLU A 110 2.76 21.03 -6.57
CA GLU A 110 2.77 22.44 -6.18
C GLU A 110 3.92 22.65 -5.18
N ASP A 111 4.66 23.74 -5.35
CA ASP A 111 5.76 24.12 -4.46
C ASP A 111 6.82 23.02 -4.22
N ALA A 112 7.15 22.23 -5.27
CA ALA A 112 8.09 21.12 -5.20
C ALA A 112 9.40 21.47 -4.46
N GLY A 113 10.00 22.63 -4.74
CA GLY A 113 11.23 23.09 -4.09
C GLY A 113 11.08 23.29 -2.58
N GLN A 114 9.93 23.77 -2.12
CA GLN A 114 9.65 23.92 -0.68
C GLN A 114 9.48 22.55 -0.03
N LEU A 115 8.71 21.64 -0.64
CA LEU A 115 8.48 20.30 -0.12
C LEU A 115 9.79 19.50 0.00
N VAL A 116 10.66 19.58 -1.00
CA VAL A 116 12.01 18.97 -0.99
C VAL A 116 12.85 19.56 0.15
N THR A 117 12.85 20.88 0.32
CA THR A 117 13.57 21.54 1.43
C THR A 117 13.07 21.08 2.79
N GLN A 118 11.75 20.92 2.95
CA GLN A 118 11.15 20.40 4.19
C GLN A 118 11.58 18.98 4.49
N CYS A 119 11.62 18.08 3.49
CA CYS A 119 12.09 16.71 3.66
C CYS A 119 13.57 16.68 4.09
N HIS A 120 14.44 17.45 3.45
CA HIS A 120 15.84 17.53 3.88
C HIS A 120 15.97 18.08 5.30
N ARG A 121 15.20 19.11 5.65
CA ARG A 121 15.19 19.65 7.01
C ARG A 121 14.70 18.62 8.03
N ALA A 122 13.67 17.85 7.73
CA ALA A 122 13.21 16.76 8.58
C ALA A 122 14.29 15.69 8.78
N ALA A 123 14.97 15.29 7.70
CA ALA A 123 16.08 14.33 7.77
C ALA A 123 17.27 14.82 8.60
N GLU A 124 17.57 16.14 8.61
CA GLU A 124 18.57 16.73 9.50
C GLU A 124 18.15 16.69 10.97
N LEU A 125 16.88 16.95 11.25
CA LEU A 125 16.33 16.99 12.62
C LEU A 125 16.11 15.58 13.20
N SER A 126 15.83 14.59 12.35
CA SER A 126 15.63 13.18 12.71
C SER A 126 16.41 12.27 11.77
N PRO A 127 17.75 12.12 11.94
CA PRO A 127 18.61 11.41 11.00
C PRO A 127 18.30 9.92 10.86
N ALA A 128 17.65 9.31 11.86
CA ALA A 128 17.28 7.88 11.83
C ALA A 128 15.97 7.62 11.06
N ASP A 129 15.16 8.65 10.80
CA ASP A 129 13.85 8.52 10.17
C ASP A 129 13.99 8.28 8.65
N PRO A 130 13.45 7.17 8.10
CA PRO A 130 13.40 6.92 6.67
C PRO A 130 12.34 7.74 5.93
N LEU A 131 11.30 8.24 6.62
CA LEU A 131 10.10 8.82 6.00
C LEU A 131 10.39 10.04 5.11
N PRO A 132 11.26 11.00 5.48
CA PRO A 132 11.62 12.10 4.60
C PRO A 132 12.13 11.62 3.22
N TRP A 133 12.93 10.56 3.22
CA TRP A 133 13.50 9.97 2.02
C TRP A 133 12.47 9.20 1.18
N VAL A 134 11.49 8.57 1.86
CA VAL A 134 10.37 7.91 1.19
C VAL A 134 9.48 8.93 0.48
N VAL A 135 9.21 10.08 1.11
CA VAL A 135 8.48 11.19 0.48
C VAL A 135 9.24 11.73 -0.73
N LEU A 136 10.56 11.94 -0.58
CA LEU A 136 11.43 12.36 -1.69
C LEU A 136 11.42 11.37 -2.86
N LEU A 137 11.37 10.05 -2.61
CA LEU A 137 11.21 9.05 -3.68
C LEU A 137 9.91 9.26 -4.46
N GLY A 138 8.80 9.51 -3.76
CA GLY A 138 7.52 9.80 -4.38
C GLY A 138 7.55 11.08 -5.22
N MET A 139 8.18 12.14 -4.70
CA MET A 139 8.36 13.40 -5.42
C MET A 139 9.24 13.22 -6.67
N ALA A 140 10.35 12.50 -6.54
CA ALA A 140 11.27 12.23 -7.64
C ALA A 140 10.60 11.47 -8.80
N ARG A 141 9.58 10.65 -8.52
CA ARG A 141 8.75 10.01 -9.55
C ARG A 141 7.93 11.02 -10.33
N ILE A 142 7.23 11.93 -9.64
CA ILE A 142 6.36 12.94 -10.27
C ILE A 142 7.20 13.89 -11.11
N GLU A 143 8.31 14.37 -10.55
CA GLU A 143 9.22 15.32 -11.20
C GLU A 143 10.21 14.65 -12.18
N ARG A 144 10.15 13.33 -12.32
CA ARG A 144 10.99 12.53 -13.26
C ARG A 144 12.48 12.78 -13.07
N TYR A 145 12.96 12.68 -11.85
CA TYR A 145 14.37 12.83 -11.53
C TYR A 145 15.22 11.79 -12.26
N PRO A 146 16.49 12.13 -12.60
CA PRO A 146 17.43 11.18 -13.17
C PRO A 146 17.61 9.96 -12.26
N GLN A 147 17.79 8.77 -12.86
CA GLN A 147 17.92 7.50 -12.13
C GLN A 147 19.04 7.54 -11.06
N SER A 148 20.13 8.27 -11.32
CA SER A 148 21.23 8.44 -10.34
C SER A 148 20.78 9.12 -9.06
N GLU A 149 19.92 10.13 -9.15
CA GLU A 149 19.35 10.85 -8.00
C GLU A 149 18.33 9.98 -7.26
N VAL A 150 17.43 9.31 -8.00
CA VAL A 150 16.49 8.35 -7.40
C VAL A 150 17.23 7.26 -6.64
N ASN A 151 18.33 6.71 -7.19
CA ASN A 151 19.15 5.72 -6.52
C ASN A 151 19.86 6.27 -5.27
N ALA A 152 20.21 7.56 -5.24
CA ALA A 152 20.77 8.19 -4.05
C ALA A 152 19.73 8.28 -2.93
N ILE A 153 18.53 8.79 -3.24
CA ILE A 153 17.40 8.89 -2.30
C ILE A 153 17.00 7.48 -1.80
N TRP A 154 16.94 6.49 -2.70
CA TRP A 154 16.68 5.10 -2.36
C TRP A 154 17.64 4.54 -1.33
N ARG A 155 18.96 4.79 -1.49
CA ARG A 155 19.97 4.33 -0.53
C ARG A 155 19.81 4.98 0.84
N GLU A 156 19.41 6.24 0.90
CA GLU A 156 19.13 6.92 2.17
C GLU A 156 17.92 6.30 2.90
N ALA A 157 16.83 6.03 2.18
CA ALA A 157 15.65 5.38 2.76
C ALA A 157 15.97 3.97 3.26
N THR A 158 16.57 3.12 2.40
CA THR A 158 16.84 1.72 2.72
C THR A 158 18.03 1.52 3.66
N GLY A 159 18.90 2.52 3.81
CA GLY A 159 19.98 2.53 4.81
C GLY A 159 19.45 2.70 6.24
N ARG A 160 18.31 3.38 6.40
CA ARG A 160 17.64 3.60 7.70
C ARG A 160 16.65 2.49 8.04
N ASP A 161 15.87 2.06 7.06
CA ASP A 161 14.99 0.89 7.18
C ASP A 161 15.12 0.03 5.93
N ARG A 162 15.87 -1.05 6.08
CA ARG A 162 16.29 -1.91 4.96
C ARG A 162 15.11 -2.49 4.17
N TRP A 163 14.01 -2.75 4.83
CA TRP A 163 12.84 -3.41 4.23
C TRP A 163 11.60 -2.52 4.23
N HIS A 164 11.81 -1.20 4.19
CA HIS A 164 10.74 -0.22 4.24
C HIS A 164 9.77 -0.37 3.07
N ARG A 165 8.58 -0.91 3.34
CA ARG A 165 7.58 -1.28 2.33
C ARG A 165 7.30 -0.16 1.34
N GLU A 166 7.00 1.04 1.83
CA GLU A 166 6.63 2.17 0.97
C GLU A 166 7.80 2.59 0.05
N ALA A 167 9.05 2.55 0.52
CA ALA A 167 10.19 2.81 -0.33
C ALA A 167 10.24 1.83 -1.52
N TYR A 168 10.05 0.52 -1.26
CA TYR A 168 10.01 -0.49 -2.32
C TYR A 168 8.85 -0.28 -3.29
N LEU A 169 7.67 0.15 -2.82
CA LEU A 169 6.53 0.48 -3.68
C LEU A 169 6.82 1.71 -4.56
N GLN A 170 7.46 2.75 -4.01
CA GLN A 170 7.85 3.93 -4.76
C GLN A 170 8.88 3.58 -5.85
N MET A 171 9.89 2.75 -5.53
CA MET A 171 10.87 2.30 -6.51
C MET A 171 10.24 1.43 -7.60
N LEU A 172 9.38 0.48 -7.23
CA LEU A 172 8.64 -0.34 -8.21
C LEU A 172 7.83 0.52 -9.17
N ALA A 173 7.14 1.54 -8.66
CA ALA A 173 6.36 2.45 -9.49
C ALA A 173 7.25 3.29 -10.41
N HIS A 174 8.37 3.83 -9.89
CA HIS A 174 9.35 4.59 -10.70
C HIS A 174 9.91 3.76 -11.87
N LEU A 175 10.17 2.48 -11.65
CA LEU A 175 10.71 1.58 -12.67
C LEU A 175 9.65 1.07 -13.66
N SER A 176 8.35 1.31 -13.37
CA SER A 176 7.26 0.79 -14.20
C SER A 176 7.13 1.54 -15.54
N PRO A 177 6.65 0.85 -16.59
CA PRO A 177 6.41 1.48 -17.90
C PRO A 177 5.45 2.67 -17.83
N GLU A 178 4.50 2.67 -16.90
CA GLU A 178 3.50 3.72 -16.71
C GLU A 178 4.14 5.05 -16.27
N GLU A 179 5.30 4.98 -15.64
CA GLU A 179 6.06 6.17 -15.18
C GLU A 179 7.34 6.44 -15.98
N GLY A 180 7.45 5.80 -17.15
CA GLY A 180 8.58 6.02 -18.07
C GLY A 180 9.77 5.08 -17.88
N GLY A 181 9.65 4.09 -16.99
CA GLY A 181 10.58 2.99 -16.87
C GLY A 181 10.37 1.90 -17.93
N SER A 182 10.67 0.66 -17.61
CA SER A 182 10.51 -0.46 -18.54
C SER A 182 10.17 -1.77 -17.81
N SER A 183 9.53 -2.71 -18.51
CA SER A 183 9.30 -4.05 -17.98
C SER A 183 10.61 -4.76 -17.63
N ALA A 184 11.70 -4.52 -18.35
CA ALA A 184 13.02 -5.08 -18.04
C ALA A 184 13.54 -4.54 -16.71
N ALA A 185 13.44 -3.22 -16.46
CA ALA A 185 13.87 -2.61 -15.21
C ALA A 185 13.06 -3.13 -14.00
N VAL A 186 11.76 -3.38 -14.19
CA VAL A 186 10.93 -4.02 -13.16
C VAL A 186 11.41 -5.44 -12.89
N LEU A 187 11.69 -6.25 -13.92
CA LEU A 187 12.17 -7.62 -13.74
C LEU A 187 13.51 -7.67 -13.03
N ASP A 188 14.48 -6.83 -13.44
CA ASP A 188 15.79 -6.73 -12.79
C ASP A 188 15.64 -6.36 -11.30
N PHE A 189 14.75 -5.41 -11.00
CA PHE A 189 14.45 -5.04 -9.61
C PHE A 189 13.85 -6.21 -8.80
N ILE A 190 12.88 -6.92 -9.37
CA ILE A 190 12.25 -8.08 -8.73
C ILE A 190 13.27 -9.20 -8.50
N ASP A 191 14.19 -9.46 -9.41
CA ASP A 191 15.24 -10.47 -9.22
C ASP A 191 16.16 -10.12 -8.04
N VAL A 192 16.53 -8.85 -7.89
CA VAL A 192 17.31 -8.36 -6.72
C VAL A 192 16.51 -8.50 -5.43
N VAL A 193 15.23 -8.13 -5.46
CA VAL A 193 14.30 -8.25 -4.33
C VAL A 193 14.21 -9.70 -3.86
N ARG A 194 13.86 -10.61 -4.77
CA ARG A 194 13.69 -12.04 -4.49
C ARG A 194 14.93 -12.68 -3.87
N ALA A 195 16.11 -12.31 -4.36
CA ALA A 195 17.37 -12.87 -3.85
C ALA A 195 17.73 -12.45 -2.42
N ARG A 196 17.12 -11.39 -1.88
CA ARG A 196 17.59 -10.74 -0.65
C ARG A 196 16.55 -10.57 0.43
N ILE A 197 15.26 -10.48 0.07
CA ILE A 197 14.19 -10.11 1.01
C ILE A 197 13.69 -11.35 1.77
N PRO A 198 13.61 -11.30 3.12
CA PRO A 198 12.95 -12.33 3.91
C PRO A 198 11.47 -12.46 3.52
N ALA A 199 10.95 -13.68 3.48
CA ALA A 199 9.59 -13.97 3.04
C ALA A 199 8.48 -13.28 3.86
N ASN A 200 8.79 -12.84 5.08
CA ASN A 200 7.87 -12.14 5.97
C ASN A 200 8.24 -10.66 6.20
N ALA A 201 9.18 -10.12 5.42
CA ALA A 201 9.54 -8.70 5.50
C ALA A 201 8.38 -7.79 5.07
N PRO A 202 8.30 -6.53 5.52
CA PRO A 202 7.26 -5.59 5.12
C PRO A 202 7.13 -5.39 3.60
N CYS A 203 8.22 -5.55 2.85
CA CYS A 203 8.26 -5.44 1.39
C CYS A 203 8.18 -6.80 0.65
N ALA A 204 7.88 -7.91 1.32
CA ALA A 204 7.84 -9.23 0.70
C ALA A 204 6.77 -9.36 -0.43
N ALA A 205 5.73 -8.53 -0.38
CA ALA A 205 4.67 -8.55 -1.39
C ALA A 205 5.02 -7.84 -2.72
N ILE A 206 6.21 -7.27 -2.85
CA ILE A 206 6.60 -6.46 -4.03
C ILE A 206 6.54 -7.24 -5.33
N GLU A 207 7.00 -8.49 -5.35
CA GLU A 207 6.96 -9.32 -6.56
C GLU A 207 5.51 -9.59 -6.99
N LEU A 208 4.65 -9.98 -6.05
CA LEU A 208 3.24 -10.22 -6.34
C LEU A 208 2.50 -8.92 -6.71
N THR A 209 2.88 -7.80 -6.11
CA THR A 209 2.39 -6.46 -6.47
C THR A 209 2.74 -6.11 -7.92
N ALA A 210 3.97 -6.38 -8.34
CA ALA A 210 4.39 -6.17 -9.73
C ALA A 210 3.61 -7.07 -10.70
N ALA A 211 3.42 -8.34 -10.37
CA ALA A 211 2.66 -9.29 -11.18
C ALA A 211 1.18 -8.87 -11.33
N VAL A 212 0.54 -8.41 -10.24
CA VAL A 212 -0.85 -7.90 -10.29
C VAL A 212 -0.94 -6.66 -11.17
N ARG A 213 -0.03 -5.69 -11.03
CA ARG A 213 -0.01 -4.49 -11.88
C ARG A 213 0.17 -4.85 -13.36
N GLN A 214 1.09 -5.76 -13.65
CA GLN A 214 1.30 -6.25 -15.02
C GLN A 214 0.04 -6.92 -15.57
N TYR A 215 -0.62 -7.77 -14.78
CA TYR A 215 -1.88 -8.41 -15.16
C TYR A 215 -2.97 -7.39 -15.47
N GLN A 216 -3.19 -6.43 -14.57
CA GLN A 216 -4.16 -5.35 -14.76
C GLN A 216 -3.84 -4.52 -16.02
N GLY A 217 -2.58 -4.20 -16.25
CA GLY A 217 -2.14 -3.52 -17.48
C GLY A 217 -2.42 -4.31 -18.76
N LEU A 218 -2.25 -5.63 -18.75
CA LEU A 218 -2.58 -6.50 -19.88
C LEU A 218 -4.10 -6.54 -20.13
N VAL A 219 -4.89 -6.66 -19.06
CA VAL A 219 -6.37 -6.65 -19.16
C VAL A 219 -6.86 -5.30 -19.67
N ALA A 220 -6.33 -4.18 -19.19
CA ALA A 220 -6.72 -2.84 -19.61
C ALA A 220 -6.40 -2.54 -21.08
N GLN A 221 -5.37 -3.19 -21.67
CA GLN A 221 -5.04 -3.05 -23.09
C GLN A 221 -6.07 -3.70 -24.01
N GLY A 222 -6.90 -4.62 -23.51
CA GLY A 222 -7.92 -5.30 -24.30
C GLY A 222 -7.40 -6.27 -25.35
N GLY A 223 -8.30 -6.73 -26.23
CA GLY A 223 -7.95 -7.60 -27.35
C GLY A 223 -7.26 -8.91 -26.98
N VAL A 224 -6.30 -9.36 -27.80
CA VAL A 224 -5.57 -10.62 -27.58
C VAL A 224 -4.78 -10.61 -26.28
N ARG A 225 -4.24 -9.46 -25.86
CA ARG A 225 -3.46 -9.34 -24.62
C ARG A 225 -4.31 -9.61 -23.39
N ALA A 226 -5.52 -9.08 -23.34
CA ALA A 226 -6.46 -9.39 -22.26
C ALA A 226 -6.87 -10.85 -22.24
N MET A 227 -7.10 -11.46 -23.43
CA MET A 227 -7.48 -12.88 -23.55
C MET A 227 -6.38 -13.83 -23.09
N THR A 228 -5.12 -13.41 -23.14
CA THR A 228 -3.95 -14.24 -22.75
C THR A 228 -3.34 -13.80 -21.41
N ALA A 229 -3.90 -12.81 -20.75
CA ALA A 229 -3.36 -12.28 -19.50
C ALA A 229 -3.24 -13.34 -18.40
N ASP A 230 -4.17 -14.30 -18.35
CA ASP A 230 -4.17 -15.40 -17.37
C ASP A 230 -2.93 -16.29 -17.48
N GLN A 231 -2.26 -16.33 -18.64
CA GLN A 231 -1.01 -17.09 -18.84
C GLN A 231 0.14 -16.55 -17.97
N LEU A 232 0.07 -15.29 -17.54
CA LEU A 232 1.04 -14.70 -16.62
C LEU A 232 1.20 -15.54 -15.35
N TRP A 233 0.10 -16.06 -14.82
CA TRP A 233 0.08 -16.83 -13.58
C TRP A 233 0.64 -18.25 -13.72
N ASN A 234 0.80 -18.73 -14.93
CA ASN A 234 1.39 -20.03 -15.27
C ASN A 234 2.91 -19.95 -15.51
N GLY A 235 3.48 -18.75 -15.56
CA GLY A 235 4.92 -18.52 -15.71
C GLY A 235 5.69 -19.07 -14.50
N GLY A 236 6.76 -19.86 -14.75
CA GLY A 236 7.45 -20.65 -13.72
C GLY A 236 7.77 -19.89 -12.44
N GLN A 237 8.27 -18.65 -12.54
CA GLN A 237 8.67 -17.88 -11.36
C GLN A 237 7.47 -17.24 -10.64
N ILE A 238 6.53 -16.64 -11.38
CA ILE A 238 5.32 -16.03 -10.78
C ILE A 238 4.45 -17.11 -10.15
N ALA A 239 4.32 -18.27 -10.80
CA ALA A 239 3.60 -19.41 -10.25
C ALA A 239 4.22 -19.90 -8.93
N ALA A 240 5.55 -19.99 -8.84
CA ALA A 240 6.25 -20.39 -7.62
C ALA A 240 6.06 -19.34 -6.48
N SER A 241 6.17 -18.07 -6.79
CA SER A 241 5.94 -16.98 -5.81
C SER A 241 4.50 -16.95 -5.31
N LEU A 242 3.53 -17.17 -6.20
CA LEU A 242 2.11 -17.26 -5.83
C LEU A 242 1.84 -18.49 -4.96
N GLU A 243 2.45 -19.64 -5.25
CA GLU A 243 2.35 -20.86 -4.44
C GLU A 243 2.91 -20.63 -3.03
N GLN A 244 4.10 -20.05 -2.94
CA GLN A 244 4.71 -19.71 -1.66
C GLN A 244 3.84 -18.75 -0.85
N ALA A 245 3.34 -17.69 -1.47
CA ALA A 245 2.46 -16.72 -0.84
C ALA A 245 1.17 -17.38 -0.34
N ALA A 246 0.50 -18.19 -1.16
CA ALA A 246 -0.72 -18.92 -0.80
C ALA A 246 -0.51 -19.85 0.40
N SER A 247 0.67 -20.50 0.47
CA SER A 247 0.98 -21.44 1.55
C SER A 247 1.32 -20.78 2.89
N LEU A 248 1.75 -19.50 2.89
CA LEU A 248 2.34 -18.87 4.08
C LEU A 248 1.58 -17.63 4.57
N TRP A 249 1.17 -16.71 3.68
CA TRP A 249 0.78 -15.36 4.07
C TRP A 249 -0.48 -15.30 4.92
N ALA A 250 -1.45 -16.18 4.65
CA ALA A 250 -2.68 -16.25 5.43
C ALA A 250 -2.54 -16.98 6.78
N LYS A 251 -1.35 -17.54 7.10
CA LYS A 251 -1.11 -18.18 8.38
C LYS A 251 -1.07 -17.13 9.50
N PRO A 252 -1.75 -17.36 10.62
CA PRO A 252 -1.70 -16.45 11.76
C PRO A 252 -0.27 -16.16 12.21
N GLY A 253 0.08 -14.87 12.36
CA GLY A 253 1.39 -14.44 12.83
C GLY A 253 2.52 -14.49 11.80
N PHE A 254 2.27 -14.90 10.54
CA PHE A 254 3.30 -14.88 9.51
C PHE A 254 3.72 -13.45 9.16
N PHE A 255 2.76 -12.59 8.83
CA PHE A 255 2.99 -11.17 8.68
C PHE A 255 2.70 -10.43 9.98
N GLN A 256 3.64 -9.57 10.39
CA GLN A 256 3.52 -8.73 11.58
C GLN A 256 3.64 -7.23 11.25
N HIS A 257 3.82 -6.89 9.96
CA HIS A 257 3.95 -5.50 9.53
C HIS A 257 2.57 -4.82 9.39
N ALA A 258 2.59 -3.49 9.41
CA ALA A 258 1.39 -2.67 9.47
C ALA A 258 0.45 -2.84 8.27
N ALA A 259 0.99 -3.14 7.08
CA ALA A 259 0.23 -3.29 5.85
C ALA A 259 -0.10 -4.77 5.49
N ALA A 260 0.03 -5.72 6.42
CA ALA A 260 -0.22 -7.14 6.20
C ALA A 260 -1.58 -7.42 5.53
N GLN A 261 -2.63 -6.74 5.96
CA GLN A 261 -3.97 -6.88 5.38
C GLN A 261 -4.05 -6.35 3.93
N ALA A 262 -3.26 -5.32 3.59
CA ALA A 262 -3.18 -4.85 2.21
C ALA A 262 -2.49 -5.89 1.31
N ASP A 263 -1.42 -6.52 1.78
CA ASP A 263 -0.72 -7.57 1.05
C ASP A 263 -1.58 -8.85 0.88
N LEU A 264 -2.43 -9.17 1.86
CA LEU A 264 -3.44 -10.23 1.71
C LEU A 264 -4.51 -9.87 0.66
N ASN A 265 -4.88 -8.59 0.49
CA ASN A 265 -5.76 -8.18 -0.60
C ASN A 265 -5.10 -8.41 -1.98
N VAL A 266 -3.80 -8.13 -2.10
CA VAL A 266 -3.01 -8.42 -3.32
C VAL A 266 -3.00 -9.92 -3.60
N LEU A 267 -2.74 -10.75 -2.58
CA LEU A 267 -2.74 -12.21 -2.72
C LEU A 267 -4.13 -12.74 -3.13
N ALA A 268 -5.20 -12.28 -2.48
CA ALA A 268 -6.56 -12.69 -2.82
C ALA A 268 -6.90 -12.38 -4.28
N TYR A 269 -6.54 -11.18 -4.76
CA TYR A 269 -6.72 -10.78 -6.15
C TYR A 269 -5.93 -11.68 -7.11
N ALA A 270 -4.64 -11.89 -6.84
CA ALA A 270 -3.76 -12.73 -7.66
C ALA A 270 -4.28 -14.17 -7.76
N LEU A 271 -4.71 -14.76 -6.66
CA LEU A 271 -5.29 -16.11 -6.63
C LEU A 271 -6.59 -16.19 -7.43
N CYS A 272 -7.44 -15.16 -7.35
CA CYS A 272 -8.66 -15.09 -8.17
C CYS A 272 -8.34 -14.97 -9.66
N ALA A 273 -7.38 -14.15 -10.04
CA ALA A 273 -6.92 -13.98 -11.41
C ALA A 273 -6.27 -15.26 -11.96
N ALA A 274 -5.56 -16.01 -11.10
CA ALA A 274 -4.98 -17.32 -11.43
C ALA A 274 -6.00 -18.48 -11.42
N GLY A 275 -7.28 -18.24 -11.17
CA GLY A 275 -8.32 -19.27 -11.10
C GLY A 275 -8.25 -20.18 -9.84
N ARG A 276 -7.44 -19.85 -8.86
CA ARG A 276 -7.18 -20.65 -7.62
C ARG A 276 -8.24 -20.37 -6.55
N ALA A 277 -9.49 -20.72 -6.82
CA ALA A 277 -10.64 -20.39 -6.00
C ALA A 277 -10.56 -20.92 -4.55
N VAL A 278 -10.01 -22.13 -4.35
CA VAL A 278 -9.89 -22.75 -3.02
C VAL A 278 -8.91 -21.96 -2.15
N ASP A 279 -7.74 -21.64 -2.68
CA ASP A 279 -6.73 -20.86 -1.96
C ASP A 279 -7.19 -19.44 -1.68
N ALA A 280 -7.82 -18.80 -2.68
CA ALA A 280 -8.43 -17.47 -2.52
C ALA A 280 -9.45 -17.45 -1.36
N HIS A 281 -10.26 -18.50 -1.22
CA HIS A 281 -11.24 -18.59 -0.14
C HIS A 281 -10.57 -18.49 1.24
N HIS A 282 -9.46 -19.19 1.48
CA HIS A 282 -8.73 -19.12 2.76
C HIS A 282 -8.18 -17.70 3.03
N VAL A 283 -7.72 -17.02 2.00
CA VAL A 283 -7.25 -15.63 2.13
C VAL A 283 -8.41 -14.68 2.45
N PHE A 284 -9.58 -14.85 1.81
CA PHE A 284 -10.78 -14.07 2.14
C PHE A 284 -11.27 -14.31 3.58
N GLU A 285 -11.11 -15.51 4.12
CA GLU A 285 -11.38 -15.78 5.52
C GLU A 285 -10.43 -15.00 6.45
N ALA A 286 -9.13 -14.97 6.12
CA ALA A 286 -8.12 -14.23 6.89
C ALA A 286 -8.35 -12.69 6.83
N LEU A 287 -8.83 -12.16 5.71
CA LEU A 287 -9.16 -10.75 5.53
C LEU A 287 -10.38 -10.29 6.36
N GLN A 288 -11.26 -11.19 6.74
CA GLN A 288 -12.47 -10.88 7.56
C GLN A 288 -13.29 -9.68 7.03
N GLY A 289 -13.29 -9.46 5.72
CA GLY A 289 -14.00 -8.35 5.09
C GLY A 289 -13.23 -7.02 5.07
N THR A 290 -11.96 -7.00 5.40
CA THR A 290 -11.09 -5.85 5.22
C THR A 290 -10.74 -5.69 3.74
N VAL A 291 -11.16 -4.58 3.12
CA VAL A 291 -10.92 -4.26 1.71
C VAL A 291 -10.00 -3.06 1.62
N THR A 292 -8.99 -3.14 0.75
CA THR A 292 -8.21 -1.98 0.31
C THR A 292 -8.73 -1.51 -1.05
N PRO A 293 -8.63 -0.21 -1.42
CA PRO A 293 -9.01 0.22 -2.76
C PRO A 293 -8.30 -0.62 -3.82
N TRP A 294 -7.02 -0.41 -4.01
CA TRP A 294 -6.21 -1.28 -4.87
C TRP A 294 -5.97 -2.64 -4.18
N PRO A 295 -6.03 -3.76 -4.89
CA PRO A 295 -6.12 -3.96 -6.35
C PRO A 295 -7.54 -4.09 -6.91
N TRP A 296 -8.59 -3.75 -6.19
CA TRP A 296 -9.98 -4.03 -6.55
C TRP A 296 -10.68 -2.90 -7.33
N ASP A 297 -10.10 -1.68 -7.35
CA ASP A 297 -10.70 -0.48 -7.95
C ASP A 297 -10.33 -0.23 -9.42
N ASP A 298 -9.63 -1.17 -10.05
CA ASP A 298 -9.20 -1.09 -11.45
C ASP A 298 -10.36 -1.11 -12.47
N ASP A 299 -11.48 -1.75 -12.11
CA ASP A 299 -12.66 -1.92 -12.97
C ASP A 299 -13.96 -1.80 -12.15
N GLY A 300 -14.09 -0.72 -11.39
CA GLY A 300 -15.30 -0.41 -10.63
C GLY A 300 -15.11 -0.27 -9.12
N PRO A 301 -16.21 -0.23 -8.34
CA PRO A 301 -16.13 -0.02 -6.89
C PRO A 301 -15.44 -1.20 -6.19
N ALA A 302 -14.35 -0.94 -5.47
CA ALA A 302 -13.49 -1.94 -4.84
C ALA A 302 -14.26 -2.96 -3.98
N VAL A 303 -15.19 -2.51 -3.14
CA VAL A 303 -15.99 -3.40 -2.28
C VAL A 303 -16.83 -4.36 -3.12
N GLN A 304 -17.46 -3.88 -4.18
CA GLN A 304 -18.30 -4.71 -5.06
C GLN A 304 -17.48 -5.77 -5.78
N ARG A 305 -16.28 -5.39 -6.27
CA ARG A 305 -15.34 -6.32 -6.93
C ARG A 305 -14.86 -7.38 -5.94
N PHE A 306 -14.45 -6.97 -4.75
CA PHE A 306 -14.07 -7.89 -3.68
C PHE A 306 -15.18 -8.90 -3.37
N GLU A 307 -16.44 -8.45 -3.20
CA GLU A 307 -17.59 -9.32 -2.94
C GLU A 307 -17.83 -10.32 -4.07
N GLN A 308 -17.73 -9.89 -5.33
CA GLN A 308 -17.91 -10.76 -6.50
C GLN A 308 -16.84 -11.87 -6.51
N HIS A 309 -15.58 -11.52 -6.30
CA HIS A 309 -14.48 -12.49 -6.27
C HIS A 309 -14.58 -13.44 -5.08
N LYS A 310 -14.92 -12.93 -3.90
CA LYS A 310 -15.18 -13.73 -2.71
C LYS A 310 -16.30 -14.76 -2.95
N ALA A 311 -17.44 -14.33 -3.51
CA ALA A 311 -18.54 -15.23 -3.83
C ALA A 311 -18.16 -16.29 -4.89
N LYS A 312 -17.30 -15.94 -5.86
CA LYS A 312 -16.76 -16.91 -6.84
C LYS A 312 -15.86 -17.95 -6.15
N ALA A 313 -14.99 -17.51 -5.23
CA ALA A 313 -14.11 -18.40 -4.45
C ALA A 313 -14.91 -19.36 -3.56
N GLU A 314 -15.96 -18.89 -2.90
CA GLU A 314 -16.86 -19.70 -2.09
C GLU A 314 -17.56 -20.80 -2.91
N ARG A 315 -18.06 -20.47 -4.10
CA ARG A 315 -18.67 -21.44 -5.03
C ARG A 315 -17.66 -22.48 -5.52
N GLY A 316 -16.46 -22.05 -5.88
CA GLY A 316 -15.39 -22.96 -6.33
C GLY A 316 -15.00 -23.98 -5.28
N ARG A 317 -14.94 -23.61 -4.00
CA ARG A 317 -14.72 -24.52 -2.88
C ARG A 317 -15.83 -25.57 -2.76
N GLN A 318 -17.09 -25.15 -2.85
CA GLN A 318 -18.23 -26.08 -2.73
C GLN A 318 -18.29 -27.09 -3.89
N GLY A 319 -17.88 -26.70 -5.09
CA GLY A 319 -17.79 -27.57 -6.25
C GLY A 319 -16.67 -28.61 -6.12
N GLY A 320 -15.50 -28.24 -5.57
CA GLY A 320 -14.38 -29.14 -5.35
C GLY A 320 -14.65 -30.22 -4.29
N VAL A 321 -15.45 -29.92 -3.27
CA VAL A 321 -15.82 -30.89 -2.21
C VAL A 321 -16.86 -31.94 -2.70
N ARG A 322 -17.60 -31.66 -3.78
CA ARG A 322 -18.60 -32.59 -4.32
C ARG A 322 -18.02 -33.55 -5.37
N GLY A 323 -16.77 -33.33 -5.81
CA GLY A 323 -16.09 -34.12 -6.84
C GLY A 323 -14.93 -34.98 -6.31
N ALA A 324 -14.64 -34.96 -5.02
CA ALA A 324 -13.68 -35.80 -4.33
C ALA A 324 -14.43 -36.82 -3.43
#